data_008a0067bf40444da5861d578b64275f
#
_entry.id   008a0067bf40444da5861d578b64275f
#
_cell.length_a   1.000
_cell.length_b   1.000
_cell.length_c   1.000
_cell.angle_alpha   90.00
_cell.angle_beta   90.00
_cell.angle_gamma   90.00
#
_symmetry.space_group_name_H-M   'P 1'
#
loop_
_entity.id
_entity.type
_entity.pdbx_description
1 polymer ?
#
loop_
_entity_poly.entity_id
_entity_poly.type
_entity_poly.pdbx_seq_one_letter_code
_entity_poly.pdbx_strand_id
1 'polypeptide(L)'
;MERKNDMATDEELYGQYLRGDETGLELLIKKYGDPLTLYIDGYLHDVHEAEDLMMETFSWLFTKKPRIRDGCFKAYLYKAARHMALRHKSRRRIFFSLDDLTREPEAQTLVEEIVRTKERNQILHLCMDELNSDYREALYLTYFEGMSYQQAAEVMGKSVKQITNMVYRGKERLRGLLKREGITNAEK
;
A
#
# COMPACT_ATOMS: atom_id res chain seq x y z
N MET A 1 -29.21 -20.89 11.08
CA MET A 1 -28.78 -21.05 9.68
C MET A 1 -28.24 -19.67 9.24
N GLU A 2 -26.99 -19.38 9.61
CA GLU A 2 -26.33 -18.10 9.36
C GLU A 2 -25.99 -18.02 7.87
N ARG A 3 -26.53 -16.98 7.21
CA ARG A 3 -26.13 -16.66 5.84
C ARG A 3 -24.67 -16.17 5.91
N LYS A 4 -23.71 -17.02 5.54
CA LYS A 4 -22.39 -16.59 5.12
C LYS A 4 -22.62 -15.51 4.06
N ASN A 5 -22.13 -14.31 4.35
CA ASN A 5 -22.12 -13.18 3.42
C ASN A 5 -21.17 -13.59 2.27
N ASP A 6 -21.77 -14.08 1.19
CA ASP A 6 -21.07 -14.54 -0.01
C ASP A 6 -20.60 -13.30 -0.79
N MET A 7 -19.60 -12.60 -0.26
CA MET A 7 -18.89 -11.60 -1.06
C MET A 7 -17.96 -12.35 -2.01
N ALA A 8 -18.16 -12.13 -3.31
CA ALA A 8 -17.33 -12.72 -4.35
C ALA A 8 -15.83 -12.49 -4.05
N THR A 9 -15.02 -13.50 -4.28
CA THR A 9 -13.57 -13.42 -4.15
C THR A 9 -12.97 -12.48 -5.21
N ASP A 10 -11.75 -12.00 -4.99
CA ASP A 10 -11.08 -11.15 -5.97
C ASP A 10 -10.90 -11.85 -7.32
N GLU A 11 -10.62 -13.13 -7.27
CA GLU A 11 -10.47 -13.98 -8.46
C GLU A 11 -11.81 -14.15 -9.20
N GLU A 12 -12.91 -14.26 -8.48
CA GLU A 12 -14.26 -14.32 -9.09
C GLU A 12 -14.61 -12.99 -9.74
N LEU A 13 -14.35 -11.86 -9.09
CA LEU A 13 -14.55 -10.52 -9.64
C LEU A 13 -13.67 -10.29 -10.88
N TYR A 14 -12.40 -10.67 -10.81
CA TYR A 14 -11.52 -10.60 -11.96
C TYR A 14 -11.97 -11.51 -13.10
N GLY A 15 -12.45 -12.73 -12.77
CA GLY A 15 -13.03 -13.66 -13.72
C GLY A 15 -14.32 -13.14 -14.37
N GLN A 16 -15.16 -12.40 -13.65
CA GLN A 16 -16.34 -11.72 -14.22
C GLN A 16 -15.92 -10.71 -15.29
N TYR A 17 -14.95 -9.85 -14.96
CA TYR A 17 -14.39 -8.91 -15.93
C TYR A 17 -13.82 -9.60 -17.18
N LEU A 18 -13.08 -10.70 -17.01
CA LEU A 18 -12.52 -11.44 -18.15
C LEU A 18 -13.58 -12.02 -19.09
N ARG A 19 -14.81 -12.27 -18.57
CA ARG A 19 -15.97 -12.72 -19.35
C ARG A 19 -16.79 -11.58 -19.95
N GLY A 20 -16.39 -10.31 -19.75
CA GLY A 20 -17.04 -9.12 -20.29
C GLY A 20 -18.03 -8.45 -19.33
N ASP A 21 -18.10 -8.84 -18.06
CA ASP A 21 -18.92 -8.19 -17.05
C ASP A 21 -18.06 -7.13 -16.31
N GLU A 22 -18.30 -5.87 -16.64
CA GLU A 22 -17.54 -4.73 -16.10
C GLU A 22 -17.81 -4.49 -14.60
N THR A 23 -18.86 -5.06 -14.03
CA THR A 23 -19.17 -4.96 -12.59
C THR A 23 -18.03 -5.51 -11.73
N GLY A 24 -17.36 -6.57 -12.18
CA GLY A 24 -16.20 -7.13 -11.49
C GLY A 24 -15.05 -6.14 -11.39
N LEU A 25 -14.81 -5.33 -12.45
CA LEU A 25 -13.81 -4.26 -12.45
C LEU A 25 -14.15 -3.15 -11.45
N GLU A 26 -15.41 -2.66 -11.49
CA GLU A 26 -15.87 -1.59 -10.60
C GLU A 26 -15.71 -1.96 -9.13
N LEU A 27 -16.08 -3.20 -8.78
CA LEU A 27 -15.96 -3.71 -7.42
C LEU A 27 -14.50 -3.85 -6.97
N LEU A 28 -13.60 -4.26 -7.86
CA LEU A 28 -12.17 -4.33 -7.57
C LEU A 28 -11.55 -2.94 -7.38
N ILE A 29 -11.91 -1.96 -8.22
CA ILE A 29 -11.46 -0.57 -8.05
C ILE A 29 -11.99 0.00 -6.74
N LYS A 30 -13.27 -0.20 -6.43
CA LYS A 30 -13.87 0.24 -5.18
C LYS A 30 -13.20 -0.38 -3.95
N LYS A 31 -12.80 -1.65 -4.03
CA LYS A 31 -12.14 -2.37 -2.94
C LYS A 31 -10.70 -1.95 -2.72
N TYR A 32 -9.96 -1.73 -3.80
CA TYR A 32 -8.51 -1.56 -3.76
C TYR A 32 -8.02 -0.16 -4.09
N GLY A 33 -8.88 0.74 -4.61
CA GLY A 33 -8.48 2.07 -5.05
C GLY A 33 -7.77 2.86 -3.96
N ASP A 34 -8.47 3.16 -2.87
CA ASP A 34 -7.91 3.94 -1.75
C ASP A 34 -6.69 3.26 -1.09
N PRO A 35 -6.73 1.95 -0.71
CA PRO A 35 -5.57 1.28 -0.15
C PRO A 35 -4.35 1.29 -1.08
N LEU A 36 -4.57 1.11 -2.39
CA LEU A 36 -3.49 1.10 -3.37
C LEU A 36 -2.89 2.49 -3.59
N THR A 37 -3.73 3.54 -3.58
CA THR A 37 -3.29 4.94 -3.61
C THR A 37 -2.38 5.24 -2.42
N LEU A 38 -2.80 4.89 -1.20
CA LEU A 38 -1.97 5.07 0.01
C LEU A 38 -0.64 4.30 -0.08
N TYR A 39 -0.67 3.09 -0.61
CA TYR A 39 0.54 2.30 -0.81
C TYR A 39 1.51 2.96 -1.80
N ILE A 40 0.99 3.47 -2.92
CA ILE A 40 1.78 4.17 -3.94
C ILE A 40 2.31 5.50 -3.39
N ASP A 41 1.50 6.25 -2.64
CA ASP A 41 1.90 7.51 -2.01
C ASP A 41 3.07 7.33 -1.05
N GLY A 42 3.18 6.20 -0.36
CA GLY A 42 4.36 5.83 0.43
C GLY A 42 5.69 5.80 -0.35
N TYR A 43 5.64 5.80 -1.70
CA TYR A 43 6.81 5.92 -2.57
C TYR A 43 6.99 7.32 -3.16
N LEU A 44 5.89 7.98 -3.54
CA LEU A 44 5.88 9.21 -4.32
C LEU A 44 5.83 10.45 -3.45
N HIS A 45 5.18 10.36 -2.28
CA HIS A 45 4.87 11.50 -1.39
C HIS A 45 4.11 12.61 -2.13
N ASP A 46 3.19 12.19 -3.01
CA ASP A 46 2.30 13.04 -3.78
C ASP A 46 1.02 12.25 -4.08
N VAL A 47 -0.06 12.59 -3.39
CA VAL A 47 -1.32 11.85 -3.46
C VAL A 47 -1.94 11.90 -4.87
N HIS A 48 -1.80 13.01 -5.59
CA HIS A 48 -2.35 13.13 -6.95
C HIS A 48 -1.58 12.24 -7.94
N GLU A 49 -0.24 12.25 -7.87
CA GLU A 49 0.57 11.31 -8.66
C GLU A 49 0.26 9.85 -8.28
N ALA A 50 -0.03 9.57 -7.00
CA ALA A 50 -0.39 8.25 -6.54
C ALA A 50 -1.77 7.80 -7.06
N GLU A 51 -2.76 8.68 -7.10
CA GLU A 51 -4.08 8.43 -7.70
C GLU A 51 -3.97 8.11 -9.19
N ASP A 52 -3.22 8.93 -9.93
CA ASP A 52 -2.97 8.70 -11.36
C ASP A 52 -2.32 7.34 -11.60
N LEU A 53 -1.31 7.00 -10.81
CA LEU A 53 -0.58 5.76 -10.95
C LEU A 53 -1.40 4.53 -10.51
N MET A 54 -2.30 4.69 -9.53
CA MET A 54 -3.29 3.68 -9.16
C MET A 54 -4.21 3.38 -10.36
N MET A 55 -4.77 4.41 -10.99
CA MET A 55 -5.61 4.25 -12.17
C MET A 55 -4.84 3.64 -13.34
N GLU A 56 -3.58 4.04 -13.57
CA GLU A 56 -2.70 3.42 -14.58
C GLU A 56 -2.47 1.94 -14.29
N THR A 57 -2.29 1.56 -13.02
CA THR A 57 -2.10 0.17 -12.58
C THR A 57 -3.32 -0.69 -12.94
N PHE A 58 -4.52 -0.21 -12.63
CA PHE A 58 -5.76 -0.91 -13.00
C PHE A 58 -5.94 -0.97 -14.52
N SER A 59 -5.75 0.15 -15.22
CA SER A 59 -5.83 0.20 -16.68
C SER A 59 -4.90 -0.81 -17.34
N TRP A 60 -3.65 -0.90 -16.86
CA TRP A 60 -2.68 -1.88 -17.33
C TRP A 60 -3.15 -3.31 -17.06
N LEU A 61 -3.60 -3.61 -15.82
CA LEU A 61 -4.05 -4.94 -15.42
C LEU A 61 -5.21 -5.42 -16.30
N PHE A 62 -6.19 -4.57 -16.51
CA PHE A 62 -7.38 -4.89 -17.29
C PHE A 62 -7.15 -4.92 -18.80
N THR A 63 -6.22 -4.11 -19.30
CA THR A 63 -5.84 -4.17 -20.72
C THR A 63 -5.02 -5.41 -21.03
N LYS A 64 -4.05 -5.76 -20.18
CA LYS A 64 -3.16 -6.91 -20.41
C LYS A 64 -3.80 -8.25 -20.06
N LYS A 65 -4.81 -8.26 -19.21
CA LYS A 65 -5.54 -9.46 -18.78
C LYS A 65 -4.61 -10.62 -18.40
N PRO A 66 -3.63 -10.41 -17.50
CA PRO A 66 -2.68 -11.45 -17.14
C PRO A 66 -3.40 -12.63 -16.49
N ARG A 67 -2.85 -13.83 -16.67
CA ARG A 67 -3.32 -15.00 -15.93
C ARG A 67 -2.81 -14.94 -14.50
N ILE A 68 -3.74 -14.78 -13.56
CA ILE A 68 -3.45 -14.71 -12.13
C ILE A 68 -3.90 -16.03 -11.48
N ARG A 69 -3.05 -16.58 -10.60
CA ARG A 69 -3.39 -17.79 -9.83
C ARG A 69 -4.38 -17.47 -8.74
N ASP A 70 -5.21 -18.46 -8.40
CA ASP A 70 -6.18 -18.33 -7.31
C ASP A 70 -5.48 -17.93 -6.00
N GLY A 71 -6.09 -17.02 -5.24
CA GLY A 71 -5.55 -16.47 -4.00
C GLY A 71 -4.38 -15.51 -4.16
N CYS A 72 -4.02 -15.14 -5.41
CA CYS A 72 -2.85 -14.30 -5.70
C CYS A 72 -3.21 -12.92 -6.27
N PHE A 73 -4.50 -12.58 -6.47
CA PHE A 73 -4.90 -11.33 -7.10
C PHE A 73 -4.33 -10.12 -6.38
N LYS A 74 -4.56 -10.02 -5.08
CA LYS A 74 -4.08 -8.89 -4.25
C LYS A 74 -2.55 -8.73 -4.36
N ALA A 75 -1.79 -9.81 -4.16
CA ALA A 75 -0.32 -9.76 -4.26
C ALA A 75 0.14 -9.34 -5.67
N TYR A 76 -0.54 -9.81 -6.71
CA TYR A 76 -0.25 -9.44 -8.09
C TYR A 76 -0.48 -7.95 -8.35
N LEU A 77 -1.63 -7.42 -7.91
CA LEU A 77 -2.00 -6.01 -8.04
C LEU A 77 -0.96 -5.10 -7.35
N TYR A 78 -0.63 -5.39 -6.08
CA TYR A 78 0.37 -4.61 -5.33
C TYR A 78 1.77 -4.71 -5.92
N LYS A 79 2.16 -5.88 -6.45
CA LYS A 79 3.43 -6.05 -7.17
C LYS A 79 3.47 -5.19 -8.44
N ALA A 80 2.40 -5.13 -9.20
CA ALA A 80 2.30 -4.27 -10.38
C ALA A 80 2.43 -2.79 -10.01
N ALA A 81 1.66 -2.33 -9.01
CA ALA A 81 1.72 -0.97 -8.49
C ALA A 81 3.14 -0.60 -8.00
N ARG A 82 3.77 -1.49 -7.24
CA ARG A 82 5.15 -1.31 -6.79
C ARG A 82 6.13 -1.08 -7.94
N HIS A 83 6.06 -1.91 -8.97
CA HIS A 83 6.93 -1.76 -10.14
C HIS A 83 6.71 -0.42 -10.85
N MET A 84 5.45 0.00 -10.99
CA MET A 84 5.12 1.29 -11.60
C MET A 84 5.61 2.45 -10.74
N ALA A 85 5.40 2.42 -9.41
CA ALA A 85 5.87 3.45 -8.50
C ALA A 85 7.40 3.59 -8.49
N LEU A 86 8.13 2.48 -8.42
CA LEU A 86 9.60 2.49 -8.49
C LEU A 86 10.12 3.02 -9.83
N ARG A 87 9.46 2.66 -10.93
CA ARG A 87 9.81 3.15 -12.27
C ARG A 87 9.51 4.65 -12.41
N HIS A 88 8.39 5.13 -11.89
CA HIS A 88 8.02 6.53 -11.87
C HIS A 88 9.03 7.35 -11.06
N LYS A 89 9.35 6.92 -9.84
CA LYS A 89 10.37 7.54 -8.98
C LYS A 89 11.76 7.59 -9.63
N SER A 90 12.15 6.54 -10.35
CA SER A 90 13.43 6.49 -11.07
C SER A 90 13.49 7.51 -12.20
N ARG A 91 12.41 7.64 -12.97
CA ARG A 91 12.31 8.64 -14.06
C ARG A 91 12.36 10.06 -13.49
N ARG A 92 11.65 10.34 -12.40
CA ARG A 92 11.64 11.64 -11.73
C ARG A 92 13.05 12.05 -11.29
N ARG A 93 13.84 11.14 -10.71
CA ARG A 93 15.25 11.42 -10.35
C ARG A 93 16.11 11.83 -11.55
N ILE A 94 15.88 11.28 -12.73
CA ILE A 94 16.63 11.63 -13.94
C ILE A 94 16.25 13.05 -14.41
N PHE A 95 14.97 13.45 -14.29
CA PHE A 95 14.52 14.78 -14.67
C PHE A 95 14.90 15.86 -13.67
N PHE A 96 14.86 15.59 -12.35
CA PHE A 96 15.19 16.55 -11.30
C PHE A 96 16.68 16.66 -10.99
N SER A 97 17.55 15.83 -11.55
CA SER A 97 19.01 16.02 -11.52
C SER A 97 19.50 17.24 -12.31
N LEU A 98 18.58 17.92 -13.04
CA LEU A 98 18.87 19.12 -13.82
C LEU A 98 18.27 20.41 -13.24
N ASP A 99 17.36 20.32 -12.26
CA ASP A 99 16.81 21.50 -11.58
C ASP A 99 16.64 21.20 -10.09
N ASP A 100 17.47 21.90 -9.32
CA ASP A 100 17.53 21.91 -7.88
C ASP A 100 16.28 22.58 -7.29
N LEU A 101 15.90 22.18 -6.05
CA LEU A 101 15.19 22.91 -5.02
C LEU A 101 13.80 22.42 -4.59
N THR A 102 13.84 21.86 -3.36
CA THR A 102 12.88 22.12 -2.24
C THR A 102 11.38 22.13 -2.55
N ARG A 103 10.71 21.06 -2.21
CA ARG A 103 9.32 21.08 -1.83
C ARG A 103 9.16 20.51 -0.42
N GLU A 104 8.76 21.40 0.50
CA GLU A 104 8.25 21.01 1.81
C GLU A 104 6.87 20.36 1.63
N PRO A 105 6.51 19.32 2.42
CA PRO A 105 5.18 18.74 2.38
C PRO A 105 4.18 19.73 2.99
N GLU A 106 3.17 20.12 2.24
CA GLU A 106 2.04 20.87 2.78
C GLU A 106 1.17 19.98 3.67
N ALA A 107 1.20 20.25 4.96
CA ALA A 107 0.29 19.68 5.92
C ALA A 107 -1.10 20.32 5.79
N GLN A 108 -2.09 19.59 5.31
CA GLN A 108 -3.48 20.04 5.36
C GLN A 108 -4.11 19.70 6.71
N THR A 109 -4.46 20.77 7.42
CA THR A 109 -5.15 20.78 8.72
C THR A 109 -6.66 20.70 8.51
N LEU A 110 -7.38 19.79 9.14
CA LEU A 110 -8.83 19.85 9.33
C LEU A 110 -9.32 19.11 10.60
N VAL A 111 -9.82 19.94 11.52
CA VAL A 111 -10.94 19.84 12.50
C VAL A 111 -10.91 18.85 13.69
N GLU A 112 -11.08 19.42 14.88
CA GLU A 112 -10.74 19.00 16.26
C GLU A 112 -11.50 17.87 16.95
N GLU A 113 -12.54 17.29 16.44
CA GLU A 113 -13.39 16.31 17.20
C GLU A 113 -13.23 14.84 16.82
N ILE A 114 -12.44 14.60 15.79
CA ILE A 114 -11.92 13.24 15.42
C ILE A 114 -10.51 13.04 16.02
N VAL A 115 -10.07 13.96 16.86
CA VAL A 115 -8.66 14.27 17.18
C VAL A 115 -7.91 13.14 17.86
N ARG A 116 -8.48 12.40 18.82
CA ARG A 116 -7.68 11.38 19.53
C ARG A 116 -7.31 10.16 18.70
N THR A 117 -8.20 9.70 17.83
CA THR A 117 -7.90 8.58 16.92
C THR A 117 -7.08 9.07 15.73
N LYS A 118 -7.32 10.31 15.26
CA LYS A 118 -6.53 10.95 14.20
C LYS A 118 -5.12 11.30 14.67
N GLU A 119 -4.94 11.85 15.87
CA GLU A 119 -3.62 12.14 16.42
C GLU A 119 -2.76 10.87 16.54
N ARG A 120 -3.31 9.78 17.08
CA ARG A 120 -2.61 8.50 17.15
C ARG A 120 -2.26 7.94 15.75
N ASN A 121 -3.17 8.08 14.80
CA ASN A 121 -2.93 7.67 13.42
C ASN A 121 -1.89 8.58 12.74
N GLN A 122 -1.94 9.89 12.97
CA GLN A 122 -0.94 10.83 12.46
C GLN A 122 0.45 10.54 13.02
N ILE A 123 0.56 10.32 14.34
CA ILE A 123 1.83 9.94 14.97
C ILE A 123 2.34 8.60 14.42
N LEU A 124 1.45 7.62 14.22
CA LEU A 124 1.82 6.34 13.62
C LEU A 124 2.36 6.54 12.19
N HIS A 125 1.70 7.37 11.37
CA HIS A 125 2.17 7.68 10.01
C HIS A 125 3.54 8.37 10.04
N LEU A 126 3.73 9.38 10.87
CA LEU A 126 5.03 10.06 11.04
C LEU A 126 6.13 9.07 11.46
N CYS A 127 5.85 8.20 12.45
CA CYS A 127 6.79 7.17 12.85
C CYS A 127 7.06 6.13 11.75
N MET A 128 6.06 5.79 10.95
CA MET A 128 6.24 4.92 9.78
C MET A 128 7.15 5.56 8.73
N ASP A 129 7.04 6.88 8.53
CA ASP A 129 7.87 7.63 7.57
C ASP A 129 9.34 7.72 7.99
N GLU A 130 9.63 7.70 9.29
CA GLU A 130 11.00 7.61 9.80
C GLU A 130 11.65 6.22 9.63
N LEU A 131 10.87 5.20 9.28
CA LEU A 131 11.42 3.86 9.03
C LEU A 131 12.18 3.81 7.70
N ASN A 132 13.17 2.91 7.65
CA ASN A 132 13.72 2.49 6.36
C ASN A 132 12.60 1.99 5.44
N SER A 133 12.67 2.36 4.15
CA SER A 133 11.60 2.05 3.16
C SER A 133 11.23 0.56 3.10
N ASP A 134 12.22 -0.34 3.19
CA ASP A 134 11.97 -1.79 3.19
C ASP A 134 11.21 -2.26 4.44
N TYR A 135 11.51 -1.67 5.61
CA TYR A 135 10.80 -2.01 6.86
C TYR A 135 9.38 -1.47 6.85
N ARG A 136 9.21 -0.22 6.38
CA ARG A 136 7.91 0.41 6.22
C ARG A 136 7.03 -0.40 5.29
N GLU A 137 7.53 -0.77 4.11
CA GLU A 137 6.81 -1.56 3.14
C GLU A 137 6.41 -2.94 3.68
N ALA A 138 7.35 -3.66 4.32
CA ALA A 138 7.05 -4.97 4.90
C ALA A 138 5.97 -4.90 5.98
N LEU A 139 6.01 -3.88 6.84
CA LEU A 139 4.98 -3.64 7.86
C LEU A 139 3.64 -3.26 7.21
N TYR A 140 3.64 -2.39 6.22
CA TYR A 140 2.43 -1.98 5.53
C TYR A 140 1.72 -3.18 4.91
N LEU A 141 2.41 -3.96 4.10
CA LEU A 141 1.83 -5.13 3.43
C LEU A 141 1.31 -6.19 4.41
N THR A 142 2.00 -6.39 5.54
CA THR A 142 1.61 -7.45 6.48
C THR A 142 0.56 -7.03 7.49
N TYR A 143 0.59 -5.79 8.00
CA TYR A 143 -0.31 -5.34 9.06
C TYR A 143 -1.48 -4.49 8.57
N PHE A 144 -1.29 -3.64 7.58
CA PHE A 144 -2.37 -2.82 7.03
C PHE A 144 -3.11 -3.57 5.94
N GLU A 145 -2.39 -4.26 5.07
CA GLU A 145 -2.98 -5.01 3.97
C GLU A 145 -3.31 -6.46 4.33
N GLY A 146 -2.92 -6.94 5.51
CA GLY A 146 -3.20 -8.29 5.97
C GLY A 146 -2.59 -9.40 5.11
N MET A 147 -1.51 -9.10 4.37
CA MET A 147 -0.83 -10.09 3.53
C MET A 147 -0.03 -11.07 4.37
N SER A 148 -0.03 -12.32 3.96
CA SER A 148 0.92 -13.31 4.49
C SER A 148 2.37 -12.90 4.14
N TYR A 149 3.33 -13.39 4.90
CA TYR A 149 4.76 -13.17 4.60
C TYR A 149 5.16 -13.70 3.22
N GLN A 150 4.50 -14.75 2.75
CA GLN A 150 4.67 -15.26 1.39
C GLN A 150 4.23 -14.26 0.34
N GLN A 151 3.03 -13.68 0.50
CA GLN A 151 2.50 -12.67 -0.41
C GLN A 151 3.34 -11.39 -0.39
N ALA A 152 3.73 -10.90 0.80
CA ALA A 152 4.62 -9.75 0.91
C ALA A 152 5.99 -10.02 0.25
N ALA A 153 6.51 -11.25 0.35
CA ALA A 153 7.75 -11.67 -0.32
C ALA A 153 7.61 -11.59 -1.85
N GLU A 154 6.48 -12.04 -2.40
CA GLU A 154 6.19 -11.95 -3.84
C GLU A 154 6.08 -10.49 -4.31
N VAL A 155 5.42 -9.61 -3.54
CA VAL A 155 5.29 -8.18 -3.85
C VAL A 155 6.66 -7.51 -3.86
N MET A 156 7.45 -7.70 -2.80
CA MET A 156 8.73 -7.03 -2.60
C MET A 156 9.89 -7.65 -3.39
N GLY A 157 9.70 -8.82 -4.01
CA GLY A 157 10.75 -9.57 -4.69
C GLY A 157 11.85 -10.05 -3.73
N LYS A 158 11.48 -10.44 -2.52
CA LYS A 158 12.36 -10.88 -1.45
C LYS A 158 12.02 -12.31 -1.00
N SER A 159 12.92 -12.94 -0.22
CA SER A 159 12.60 -14.21 0.41
C SER A 159 11.70 -14.02 1.64
N VAL A 160 10.91 -15.04 2.00
CA VAL A 160 10.09 -15.03 3.22
C VAL A 160 10.94 -14.76 4.46
N LYS A 161 12.16 -15.32 4.54
CA LYS A 161 13.10 -15.07 5.64
C LYS A 161 13.50 -13.59 5.73
N GLN A 162 13.72 -12.93 4.59
CA GLN A 162 13.99 -11.49 4.56
C GLN A 162 12.80 -10.69 5.05
N ILE A 163 11.57 -11.00 4.61
CA ILE A 163 10.35 -10.35 5.11
C ILE A 163 10.20 -10.54 6.61
N THR A 164 10.37 -11.75 7.13
CA THR A 164 10.32 -12.03 8.58
C THR A 164 11.28 -11.13 9.35
N ASN A 165 12.52 -11.02 8.89
CA ASN A 165 13.53 -10.17 9.52
C ASN A 165 13.18 -8.67 9.43
N MET A 166 12.64 -8.23 8.27
CA MET A 166 12.23 -6.84 8.07
C MET A 166 11.06 -6.47 8.98
N VAL A 167 10.05 -7.32 9.07
CA VAL A 167 8.92 -7.13 9.97
C VAL A 167 9.38 -7.08 11.42
N TYR A 168 10.23 -8.00 11.85
CA TYR A 168 10.76 -8.01 13.21
C TYR A 168 11.51 -6.71 13.55
N ARG A 169 12.50 -6.34 12.73
CA ARG A 169 13.32 -5.14 12.95
C ARG A 169 12.49 -3.85 12.79
N GLY A 170 11.56 -3.84 11.82
CA GLY A 170 10.64 -2.73 11.61
C GLY A 170 9.77 -2.48 12.83
N LYS A 171 9.20 -3.53 13.44
CA LYS A 171 8.42 -3.44 14.69
C LYS A 171 9.25 -2.92 15.86
N GLU A 172 10.44 -3.42 16.04
CA GLU A 172 11.35 -2.93 17.11
C GLU A 172 11.66 -1.44 16.94
N ARG A 173 11.97 -1.03 15.70
CA ARG A 173 12.25 0.38 15.42
C ARG A 173 11.00 1.26 15.63
N LEU A 174 9.85 0.84 15.08
CA LEU A 174 8.58 1.56 15.22
C LEU A 174 8.18 1.72 16.70
N ARG A 175 8.33 0.66 17.49
CA ARG A 175 8.08 0.72 18.95
C ARG A 175 8.98 1.75 19.64
N GLY A 176 10.24 1.84 19.25
CA GLY A 176 11.17 2.85 19.75
C GLY A 176 10.75 4.27 19.39
N LEU A 177 10.28 4.48 18.16
CA LEU A 177 9.79 5.77 17.68
C LEU A 177 8.52 6.18 18.43
N LEU A 178 7.52 5.29 18.53
CA LEU A 178 6.28 5.55 19.25
C LEU A 178 6.50 5.90 20.73
N LYS A 179 7.50 5.27 21.39
CA LYS A 179 7.87 5.62 22.77
C LYS A 179 8.41 7.04 22.88
N ARG A 180 9.16 7.53 21.91
CA ARG A 180 9.64 8.93 21.89
C ARG A 180 8.48 9.92 21.81
N GLU A 181 7.44 9.56 21.09
CA GLU A 181 6.21 10.36 20.94
C GLU A 181 5.20 10.16 22.10
N GLY A 182 5.64 9.52 23.21
CA GLY A 182 4.80 9.32 24.39
C GLY A 182 3.76 8.22 24.28
N ILE A 183 3.75 7.44 23.21
CA ILE A 183 2.86 6.29 23.04
C ILE A 183 3.53 5.05 23.63
N THR A 184 3.21 4.77 24.91
CA THR A 184 3.82 3.65 25.65
C THR A 184 3.00 2.37 25.65
N ASN A 185 1.72 2.41 25.26
CA ASN A 185 0.82 1.26 25.27
C ASN A 185 0.26 0.97 23.89
N ALA A 186 0.97 0.11 23.13
CA ALA A 186 0.35 -0.79 22.19
C ALA A 186 0.02 -2.09 22.98
N GLU A 187 -0.97 -2.03 23.87
CA GLU A 187 -1.46 -3.23 24.52
C GLU A 187 -2.32 -4.02 23.53
N LYS A 188 -1.85 -5.28 23.32
CA LYS A 188 -2.43 -6.54 22.83
C LYS A 188 -3.40 -6.49 21.66
#